data_bce40d34555e29b84eebad19e4585aae
#
_entry.id   bce40d34555e29b84eebad19e4585aae
#
_cell.length_a   1.000
_cell.length_b   1.000
_cell.length_c   1.000
_cell.angle_alpha   90.00
_cell.angle_beta   90.00
_cell.angle_gamma   90.00
#
_symmetry.space_group_name_H-M   'P 1'
#
loop_
_entity.id
_entity.type
_entity.pdbx_description
1 polymer ?
#
loop_
_entity_poly.entity_id
_entity_poly.type
_entity_poly.pdbx_seq_one_letter_code
_entity_poly.pdbx_strand_id
1 'polypeptide(L)'
;MALDGLVHDWLGKRLGQPLRRILGTDRITPPTSYTIGIDSVEGTADKVRRAPGYEVYKIKVGGPGDLERLRAVRAETGARLRIDGNEGWSLETARELTPELIALGVEFVEQPFPAKDIESFLSYRALPERLPVLIDEGCRDLGSVADIARYADGIVIKLAKCGGIREALRMVHAARALDLEIMFGCMIESELGIAQAAQLGSLADYIDLDGHLLISNAPFTGLGLAEGRLVLSGGPGLGVEPAGG
;
A
#
# COMPACT_ATOMS: atom_id res chain seq x y z
N MET A 1 -15.94 -7.41 2.22
CA MET A 1 -15.48 -6.80 0.96
C MET A 1 -16.40 -7.13 -0.21
N ALA A 2 -16.59 -8.40 -0.63
CA ALA A 2 -17.33 -8.74 -1.86
C ALA A 2 -18.76 -8.15 -1.93
N LEU A 3 -19.58 -8.35 -0.89
CA LEU A 3 -20.94 -7.80 -0.85
C LEU A 3 -20.97 -6.27 -0.82
N ASP A 4 -20.03 -5.65 -0.11
CA ASP A 4 -19.91 -4.19 -0.06
C ASP A 4 -19.53 -3.64 -1.44
N GLY A 5 -18.56 -4.25 -2.12
CA GLY A 5 -18.16 -3.89 -3.48
C GLY A 5 -19.31 -4.08 -4.49
N LEU A 6 -20.06 -5.20 -4.40
CA LEU A 6 -21.22 -5.44 -5.24
C LEU A 6 -22.27 -4.32 -5.13
N VAL A 7 -22.60 -3.90 -3.90
CA VAL A 7 -23.60 -2.84 -3.67
C VAL A 7 -23.11 -1.50 -4.25
N HIS A 8 -21.83 -1.18 -4.08
CA HIS A 8 -21.25 0.05 -4.62
C HIS A 8 -21.17 0.04 -6.15
N ASP A 9 -20.78 -1.09 -6.74
CA ASP A 9 -20.78 -1.26 -8.22
C ASP A 9 -22.19 -1.12 -8.80
N TRP A 10 -23.15 -1.84 -8.20
CA TRP A 10 -24.55 -1.75 -8.58
C TRP A 10 -25.09 -0.31 -8.49
N LEU A 11 -24.78 0.42 -7.40
CA LEU A 11 -25.19 1.80 -7.24
C LEU A 11 -24.62 2.68 -8.36
N GLY A 12 -23.34 2.58 -8.66
CA GLY A 12 -22.70 3.32 -9.73
C GLY A 12 -23.32 3.00 -11.11
N LYS A 13 -23.50 1.72 -11.40
CA LYS A 13 -24.14 1.25 -12.64
C LYS A 13 -25.59 1.75 -12.73
N ARG A 14 -26.35 1.70 -11.64
CA ARG A 14 -27.75 2.20 -11.59
C ARG A 14 -27.86 3.69 -11.85
N LEU A 15 -26.87 4.49 -11.39
CA LEU A 15 -26.82 5.93 -11.58
C LEU A 15 -26.09 6.34 -12.87
N GLY A 16 -25.50 5.39 -13.61
CA GLY A 16 -24.71 5.69 -14.80
C GLY A 16 -23.43 6.50 -14.50
N GLN A 17 -22.87 6.38 -13.30
CA GLN A 17 -21.72 7.17 -12.86
C GLN A 17 -20.59 6.28 -12.33
N PRO A 18 -19.32 6.64 -12.57
CA PRO A 18 -18.19 6.05 -11.87
C PRO A 18 -18.34 6.22 -10.35
N LEU A 19 -18.00 5.18 -9.59
CA LEU A 19 -18.18 5.20 -8.14
C LEU A 19 -17.41 6.35 -7.48
N ARG A 20 -16.17 6.65 -7.93
CA ARG A 20 -15.38 7.75 -7.39
C ARG A 20 -16.07 9.12 -7.49
N ARG A 21 -16.92 9.34 -8.49
CA ARG A 21 -17.73 10.57 -8.59
C ARG A 21 -18.84 10.62 -7.55
N ILE A 22 -19.49 9.50 -7.30
CA ILE A 22 -20.53 9.38 -6.28
C ILE A 22 -19.93 9.61 -4.88
N LEU A 23 -18.72 9.08 -4.64
CA LEU A 23 -18.01 9.23 -3.37
C LEU A 23 -17.29 10.58 -3.21
N GLY A 24 -17.20 11.39 -4.26
CA GLY A 24 -16.45 12.67 -4.23
C GLY A 24 -14.93 12.48 -4.22
N THR A 25 -14.44 11.35 -4.68
CA THR A 25 -13.01 10.96 -4.70
C THR A 25 -12.40 11.03 -6.10
N ASP A 26 -13.09 11.64 -7.08
CA ASP A 26 -12.61 11.78 -8.47
C ASP A 26 -11.53 12.87 -8.57
N ARG A 27 -10.35 12.58 -8.02
CA ARG A 27 -9.19 13.47 -7.98
C ARG A 27 -7.93 12.68 -8.36
N ILE A 28 -6.81 13.39 -8.52
CA ILE A 28 -5.51 12.76 -8.79
C ILE A 28 -5.14 11.84 -7.62
N THR A 29 -4.76 10.60 -7.95
CA THR A 29 -4.26 9.63 -6.99
C THR A 29 -2.73 9.67 -6.93
N PRO A 30 -2.11 9.31 -5.80
CA PRO A 30 -0.67 9.06 -5.75
C PRO A 30 -0.24 7.96 -6.75
N PRO A 31 1.04 7.88 -7.14
CA PRO A 31 1.55 6.73 -7.88
C PRO A 31 1.52 5.48 -6.99
N THR A 32 1.22 4.32 -7.60
CA THR A 32 1.31 3.05 -6.88
C THR A 32 2.76 2.61 -6.76
N SER A 33 3.08 1.89 -5.69
CA SER A 33 4.34 1.17 -5.60
C SER A 33 4.38 0.02 -6.61
N TYR A 34 5.58 -0.36 -7.03
CA TYR A 34 5.85 -1.65 -7.64
C TYR A 34 6.59 -2.52 -6.63
N THR A 35 5.99 -3.63 -6.24
CA THR A 35 6.49 -4.48 -5.16
C THR A 35 7.55 -5.46 -5.65
N ILE A 36 8.68 -5.48 -4.97
CA ILE A 36 9.79 -6.41 -5.21
C ILE A 36 9.92 -7.31 -3.99
N GLY A 37 9.61 -8.60 -4.19
CA GLY A 37 9.77 -9.63 -3.16
C GLY A 37 11.24 -9.94 -2.87
N ILE A 38 11.49 -10.51 -1.69
CA ILE A 38 12.83 -10.93 -1.25
C ILE A 38 13.45 -11.88 -2.28
N ASP A 39 14.71 -11.61 -2.63
CA ASP A 39 15.52 -12.38 -3.57
C ASP A 39 17.01 -12.22 -3.23
N SER A 40 17.90 -12.78 -4.02
CA SER A 40 19.31 -12.44 -3.97
C SER A 40 19.54 -10.95 -4.26
N VAL A 41 20.68 -10.40 -3.89
CA VAL A 41 21.03 -8.99 -4.16
C VAL A 41 20.91 -8.67 -5.65
N GLU A 42 21.49 -9.51 -6.51
CA GLU A 42 21.42 -9.34 -7.97
C GLU A 42 20.01 -9.56 -8.52
N GLY A 43 19.27 -10.56 -8.01
CA GLY A 43 17.88 -10.80 -8.41
C GLY A 43 16.97 -9.64 -8.08
N THR A 44 17.16 -8.99 -6.92
CA THR A 44 16.40 -7.80 -6.51
C THR A 44 16.70 -6.61 -7.44
N ALA A 45 17.98 -6.35 -7.74
CA ALA A 45 18.40 -5.31 -8.68
C ALA A 45 17.85 -5.55 -10.10
N ASP A 46 17.92 -6.80 -10.57
CA ASP A 46 17.41 -7.17 -11.89
C ASP A 46 15.90 -6.94 -12.05
N LYS A 47 15.11 -7.19 -10.99
CA LYS A 47 13.67 -6.90 -10.99
C LYS A 47 13.39 -5.40 -11.18
N VAL A 48 14.20 -4.52 -10.58
CA VAL A 48 14.09 -3.06 -10.80
C VAL A 48 14.40 -2.72 -12.26
N ARG A 49 15.49 -3.25 -12.82
CA ARG A 49 15.86 -3.04 -14.22
C ARG A 49 14.78 -3.48 -15.20
N ARG A 50 14.08 -4.57 -14.89
CA ARG A 50 13.00 -5.13 -15.74
C ARG A 50 11.67 -4.41 -15.61
N ALA A 51 11.49 -3.61 -14.60
CA ALA A 51 10.28 -2.83 -14.35
C ALA A 51 10.58 -1.32 -14.34
N PRO A 52 11.09 -0.73 -15.42
CA PRO A 52 11.41 0.68 -15.49
C PRO A 52 10.15 1.54 -15.52
N GLY A 53 10.27 2.82 -15.11
CA GLY A 53 9.20 3.80 -15.25
C GLY A 53 8.26 3.90 -14.05
N TYR A 54 8.48 3.14 -12.97
CA TYR A 54 7.77 3.37 -11.73
C TYR A 54 8.39 4.53 -10.93
N GLU A 55 7.54 5.39 -10.40
CA GLU A 55 7.95 6.48 -9.51
C GLU A 55 8.31 5.97 -8.10
N VAL A 56 7.84 4.78 -7.73
CA VAL A 56 7.97 4.20 -6.38
C VAL A 56 8.20 2.69 -6.47
N TYR A 57 9.22 2.21 -5.77
CA TYR A 57 9.41 0.77 -5.52
C TYR A 57 9.21 0.45 -4.05
N LYS A 58 8.46 -0.62 -3.78
CA LYS A 58 8.31 -1.19 -2.44
C LYS A 58 9.14 -2.46 -2.34
N ILE A 59 10.11 -2.48 -1.45
CA ILE A 59 11.04 -3.60 -1.28
C ILE A 59 10.67 -4.39 -0.04
N LYS A 60 10.45 -5.69 -0.21
CA LYS A 60 10.24 -6.59 0.91
C LYS A 60 11.56 -6.84 1.63
N VAL A 61 11.54 -6.67 2.94
CA VAL A 61 12.66 -6.86 3.87
C VAL A 61 12.22 -7.77 5.01
N GLY A 62 13.11 -8.05 5.96
CA GLY A 62 12.81 -8.92 7.13
C GLY A 62 13.75 -10.11 7.22
N GLY A 63 14.91 -10.03 6.59
CA GLY A 63 15.90 -11.10 6.63
C GLY A 63 17.34 -10.65 6.38
N PRO A 64 18.27 -11.57 6.45
CA PRO A 64 19.69 -11.27 6.19
C PRO A 64 19.90 -10.62 4.82
N GLY A 65 20.80 -9.64 4.74
CA GLY A 65 21.15 -8.98 3.48
C GLY A 65 20.15 -7.90 3.02
N ASP A 66 19.27 -7.42 3.91
CA ASP A 66 18.32 -6.35 3.59
C ASP A 66 19.04 -5.10 3.08
N LEU A 67 20.09 -4.67 3.77
CA LEU A 67 20.82 -3.47 3.41
C LEU A 67 21.55 -3.59 2.07
N GLU A 68 22.16 -4.74 1.80
CA GLU A 68 22.84 -5.02 0.53
C GLU A 68 21.85 -5.00 -0.63
N ARG A 69 20.66 -5.58 -0.45
CA ARG A 69 19.57 -5.53 -1.46
C ARG A 69 19.11 -4.10 -1.71
N LEU A 70 18.89 -3.32 -0.66
CA LEU A 70 18.45 -1.93 -0.78
C LEU A 70 19.50 -1.04 -1.44
N ARG A 71 20.79 -1.23 -1.15
CA ARG A 71 21.89 -0.54 -1.83
C ARG A 71 21.94 -0.91 -3.32
N ALA A 72 21.74 -2.18 -3.66
CA ALA A 72 21.69 -2.62 -5.05
C ALA A 72 20.48 -2.01 -5.79
N VAL A 73 19.31 -1.98 -5.17
CA VAL A 73 18.13 -1.28 -5.73
C VAL A 73 18.41 0.21 -5.95
N ARG A 74 18.99 0.89 -4.96
CA ARG A 74 19.29 2.33 -5.06
C ARG A 74 20.29 2.63 -6.18
N ALA A 75 21.21 1.72 -6.46
CA ALA A 75 22.15 1.87 -7.58
C ALA A 75 21.45 1.82 -8.97
N GLU A 76 20.32 1.13 -9.06
CA GLU A 76 19.57 0.98 -10.33
C GLU A 76 18.53 2.09 -10.55
N THR A 77 18.09 2.81 -9.51
CA THR A 77 17.00 3.78 -9.65
C THR A 77 17.12 4.97 -8.71
N GLY A 78 16.71 6.14 -9.19
CA GLY A 78 16.48 7.34 -8.39
C GLY A 78 15.04 7.48 -7.86
N ALA A 79 14.17 6.50 -8.12
CA ALA A 79 12.78 6.50 -7.67
C ALA A 79 12.67 6.46 -6.13
N ARG A 80 11.51 6.79 -5.60
CA ARG A 80 11.22 6.70 -4.17
C ARG A 80 11.24 5.23 -3.73
N LEU A 81 11.80 4.99 -2.55
CA LEU A 81 11.86 3.66 -1.96
C LEU A 81 10.97 3.60 -0.73
N ARG A 82 10.16 2.57 -0.65
CA ARG A 82 9.41 2.15 0.53
C ARG A 82 9.84 0.75 0.90
N ILE A 83 9.79 0.41 2.15
CA ILE A 83 10.14 -0.94 2.59
C ILE A 83 9.04 -1.53 3.44
N ASP A 84 8.89 -2.85 3.35
CA ASP A 84 7.89 -3.60 4.09
C ASP A 84 8.58 -4.75 4.83
N GLY A 85 8.57 -4.63 6.15
CA GLY A 85 9.21 -5.59 7.06
C GLY A 85 8.40 -6.86 7.27
N ASN A 86 7.10 -6.85 7.00
CA ASN A 86 6.17 -7.95 7.26
C ASN A 86 6.42 -8.63 8.61
N GLU A 87 6.55 -7.84 9.68
CA GLU A 87 6.82 -8.28 11.04
C GLU A 87 8.21 -8.94 11.26
N GLY A 88 9.13 -8.83 10.29
CA GLY A 88 10.38 -9.61 10.27
C GLY A 88 11.55 -9.01 11.06
N TRP A 89 11.44 -7.78 11.57
CA TRP A 89 12.55 -7.15 12.30
C TRP A 89 12.40 -7.21 13.81
N SER A 90 13.55 -7.24 14.50
CA SER A 90 13.64 -6.85 15.90
C SER A 90 13.86 -5.34 16.03
N LEU A 91 13.63 -4.80 17.23
CA LEU A 91 13.95 -3.40 17.53
C LEU A 91 15.43 -3.09 17.32
N GLU A 92 16.33 -4.04 17.65
CA GLU A 92 17.77 -3.91 17.45
C GLU A 92 18.10 -3.78 15.98
N THR A 93 17.58 -4.70 15.14
CA THR A 93 17.74 -4.63 13.67
C THR A 93 17.25 -3.30 13.10
N ALA A 94 16.08 -2.83 13.52
CA ALA A 94 15.55 -1.55 13.04
C ALA A 94 16.45 -0.36 13.42
N ARG A 95 16.99 -0.36 14.65
CA ARG A 95 17.93 0.68 15.11
C ARG A 95 19.23 0.70 14.31
N GLU A 96 19.78 -0.48 14.04
CA GLU A 96 21.03 -0.62 13.29
C GLU A 96 20.88 -0.19 11.83
N LEU A 97 19.75 -0.52 11.19
CA LEU A 97 19.52 -0.21 9.79
C LEU A 97 19.07 1.23 9.52
N THR A 98 18.40 1.87 10.46
CA THR A 98 17.76 3.18 10.28
C THR A 98 18.68 4.25 9.68
N PRO A 99 19.93 4.47 10.13
CA PRO A 99 20.79 5.52 9.54
C PRO A 99 21.07 5.29 8.05
N GLU A 100 21.30 4.04 7.67
CA GLU A 100 21.54 3.66 6.27
C GLU A 100 20.28 3.79 5.41
N LEU A 101 19.12 3.42 5.96
CA LEU A 101 17.83 3.55 5.28
C LEU A 101 17.49 5.01 4.98
N ILE A 102 17.76 5.91 5.92
CA ILE A 102 17.61 7.35 5.75
C ILE A 102 18.57 7.85 4.67
N ALA A 103 19.84 7.42 4.70
CA ALA A 103 20.84 7.80 3.69
C ALA A 103 20.48 7.29 2.29
N LEU A 104 19.81 6.13 2.19
CA LEU A 104 19.27 5.57 0.94
C LEU A 104 18.00 6.28 0.47
N GLY A 105 17.43 7.20 1.24
CA GLY A 105 16.21 7.93 0.89
C GLY A 105 14.96 7.06 0.92
N VAL A 106 14.86 6.13 1.89
CA VAL A 106 13.63 5.37 2.15
C VAL A 106 12.59 6.33 2.74
N GLU A 107 11.36 6.31 2.20
CA GLU A 107 10.27 7.19 2.66
C GLU A 107 9.73 6.77 4.04
N PHE A 108 9.46 5.48 4.22
CA PHE A 108 8.91 4.90 5.46
C PHE A 108 9.15 3.38 5.52
N VAL A 109 8.89 2.82 6.70
CA VAL A 109 8.88 1.37 6.94
C VAL A 109 7.45 0.90 7.22
N GLU A 110 6.94 -0.05 6.43
CA GLU A 110 5.68 -0.73 6.70
C GLU A 110 5.92 -1.93 7.62
N GLN A 111 5.15 -2.03 8.69
CA GLN A 111 5.11 -3.14 9.66
C GLN A 111 6.48 -3.78 9.97
N PRO A 112 7.42 -3.04 10.56
CA PRO A 112 8.75 -3.60 10.88
C PRO A 112 8.69 -4.72 11.93
N PHE A 113 7.84 -4.58 12.94
CA PHE A 113 7.75 -5.49 14.09
C PHE A 113 6.45 -6.29 14.11
N PRO A 114 6.40 -7.44 14.81
CA PRO A 114 5.16 -8.15 15.06
C PRO A 114 4.05 -7.23 15.58
N ALA A 115 2.83 -7.35 15.05
CA ALA A 115 1.71 -6.46 15.37
C ALA A 115 1.37 -6.39 16.87
N LYS A 116 1.74 -7.41 17.64
CA LYS A 116 1.51 -7.47 19.09
C LYS A 116 2.65 -6.84 19.91
N ASP A 117 3.78 -6.55 19.30
CA ASP A 117 4.96 -5.99 19.97
C ASP A 117 4.92 -4.47 20.04
N ILE A 118 3.91 -3.95 20.74
CA ILE A 118 3.68 -2.49 20.89
C ILE A 118 4.89 -1.80 21.55
N GLU A 119 5.62 -2.51 22.41
CA GLU A 119 6.79 -1.97 23.11
C GLU A 119 7.92 -1.62 22.12
N SER A 120 8.18 -2.47 21.13
CA SER A 120 9.16 -2.16 20.08
C SER A 120 8.75 -0.97 19.24
N PHE A 121 7.46 -0.82 18.87
CA PHE A 121 6.96 0.36 18.16
C PHE A 121 7.14 1.64 18.99
N LEU A 122 6.76 1.65 20.25
CA LEU A 122 6.92 2.79 21.14
C LEU A 122 8.40 3.16 21.33
N SER A 123 9.26 2.15 21.50
CA SER A 123 10.70 2.35 21.65
C SER A 123 11.36 2.89 20.39
N TYR A 124 10.92 2.44 19.21
CA TYR A 124 11.38 2.95 17.92
C TYR A 124 10.90 4.38 17.68
N ARG A 125 9.63 4.67 18.00
CA ARG A 125 9.05 6.02 17.91
C ARG A 125 9.79 7.05 18.77
N ALA A 126 10.36 6.64 19.89
CA ALA A 126 11.11 7.50 20.79
C ALA A 126 12.54 7.80 20.32
N LEU A 127 13.02 7.20 19.24
CA LEU A 127 14.36 7.49 18.70
C LEU A 127 14.43 8.92 18.17
N PRO A 128 15.56 9.62 18.38
CA PRO A 128 15.74 11.00 17.90
C PRO A 128 15.76 11.08 16.36
N GLU A 129 16.21 10.04 15.71
CA GLU A 129 16.23 9.91 14.26
C GLU A 129 15.66 8.55 13.88
N ARG A 130 14.60 8.54 13.07
CA ARG A 130 13.89 7.35 12.63
C ARG A 130 13.13 7.61 11.33
N LEU A 131 12.74 6.55 10.66
CA LEU A 131 11.77 6.61 9.56
C LEU A 131 10.34 6.61 10.11
N PRO A 132 9.38 7.20 9.40
CA PRO A 132 7.97 6.98 9.67
C PRO A 132 7.62 5.49 9.61
N VAL A 133 6.66 5.06 10.42
CA VAL A 133 6.17 3.68 10.47
C VAL A 133 4.69 3.64 10.13
N LEU A 134 4.33 2.83 9.12
CA LEU A 134 2.94 2.56 8.75
C LEU A 134 2.56 1.13 9.16
N ILE A 135 1.40 0.96 9.77
CA ILE A 135 0.94 -0.33 10.31
C ILE A 135 0.01 -1.04 9.31
N ASP A 136 0.40 -2.25 8.89
CA ASP A 136 -0.39 -3.14 8.03
C ASP A 136 -1.08 -4.25 8.82
N GLU A 137 -0.35 -5.26 9.31
CA GLU A 137 -0.92 -6.43 9.96
C GLU A 137 -1.71 -6.08 11.23
N GLY A 138 -1.29 -5.03 11.91
CA GLY A 138 -2.00 -4.46 13.08
C GLY A 138 -3.24 -3.65 12.73
N CYS A 139 -3.39 -3.18 11.49
CA CYS A 139 -4.50 -2.33 11.04
C CYS A 139 -5.58 -3.18 10.35
N ARG A 140 -6.64 -3.54 11.06
CA ARG A 140 -7.66 -4.46 10.55
C ARG A 140 -9.02 -3.83 10.30
N ASP A 141 -9.44 -2.91 11.15
CA ASP A 141 -10.74 -2.28 11.17
C ASP A 141 -10.68 -0.91 11.84
N LEU A 142 -11.81 -0.23 11.92
CA LEU A 142 -11.92 1.07 12.58
C LEU A 142 -11.47 1.03 14.03
N GLY A 143 -11.72 -0.07 14.75
CA GLY A 143 -11.34 -0.21 16.16
C GLY A 143 -9.84 -0.13 16.41
N SER A 144 -9.02 -0.59 15.44
CA SER A 144 -7.56 -0.58 15.55
C SER A 144 -6.93 0.81 15.36
N VAL A 145 -7.62 1.76 14.71
CA VAL A 145 -7.02 3.05 14.30
C VAL A 145 -6.57 3.89 15.47
N ALA A 146 -7.41 4.00 16.51
CA ALA A 146 -7.10 4.84 17.69
C ALA A 146 -5.90 4.31 18.50
N ASP A 147 -5.76 2.99 18.60
CA ASP A 147 -4.62 2.39 19.28
C ASP A 147 -3.33 2.60 18.48
N ILE A 148 -3.37 2.45 17.17
CA ILE A 148 -2.21 2.65 16.28
C ILE A 148 -1.67 4.07 16.38
N ALA A 149 -2.51 5.09 16.49
CA ALA A 149 -2.10 6.49 16.62
C ALA A 149 -1.16 6.76 17.81
N ARG A 150 -1.14 5.86 18.81
CA ARG A 150 -0.26 5.98 19.98
C ARG A 150 1.19 5.63 19.67
N TYR A 151 1.47 4.81 18.65
CA TYR A 151 2.79 4.23 18.43
C TYR A 151 3.29 4.25 16.98
N ALA A 152 2.46 4.65 16.01
CA ALA A 152 2.83 4.71 14.60
C ALA A 152 2.50 6.07 13.98
N ASP A 153 2.97 6.30 12.76
CA ASP A 153 2.79 7.55 12.03
C ASP A 153 1.68 7.43 10.98
N GLY A 154 1.31 6.20 10.61
CA GLY A 154 0.27 5.96 9.63
C GLY A 154 -0.29 4.55 9.65
N ILE A 155 -1.29 4.33 8.80
CA ILE A 155 -1.98 3.05 8.65
C ILE A 155 -2.04 2.61 7.20
N VAL A 156 -2.06 1.28 7.00
CA VAL A 156 -2.29 0.64 5.72
C VAL A 156 -3.70 0.03 5.71
N ILE A 157 -4.58 0.63 4.93
CA ILE A 157 -5.96 0.17 4.78
C ILE A 157 -6.04 -0.80 3.62
N LYS A 158 -6.34 -2.07 3.90
CA LYS A 158 -6.63 -3.10 2.90
C LYS A 158 -8.11 -3.48 2.97
N LEU A 159 -8.83 -3.31 1.88
CA LEU A 159 -10.28 -3.57 1.84
C LEU A 159 -10.60 -5.03 2.19
N ALA A 160 -9.71 -5.95 1.83
CA ALA A 160 -9.83 -7.36 2.19
C ALA A 160 -9.80 -7.61 3.70
N LYS A 161 -9.10 -6.77 4.48
CA LYS A 161 -9.06 -6.85 5.94
C LYS A 161 -10.25 -6.14 6.59
N CYS A 162 -10.51 -4.91 6.20
CA CYS A 162 -11.53 -4.08 6.86
C CYS A 162 -12.97 -4.36 6.40
N GLY A 163 -13.14 -5.12 5.31
CA GLY A 163 -14.46 -5.55 4.87
C GLY A 163 -15.06 -4.77 3.70
N GLY A 164 -14.41 -3.71 3.20
CA GLY A 164 -14.80 -3.00 1.98
C GLY A 164 -14.75 -1.49 2.05
N ILE A 165 -15.33 -0.85 1.06
CA ILE A 165 -15.28 0.60 0.80
C ILE A 165 -15.86 1.40 1.97
N ARG A 166 -17.03 0.98 2.49
CA ARG A 166 -17.71 1.69 3.57
C ARG A 166 -16.85 1.77 4.84
N GLU A 167 -16.25 0.66 5.24
CA GLU A 167 -15.41 0.62 6.45
C GLU A 167 -14.09 1.37 6.21
N ALA A 168 -13.51 1.23 5.03
CA ALA A 168 -12.31 1.97 4.65
C ALA A 168 -12.52 3.49 4.74
N LEU A 169 -13.66 4.03 4.29
CA LEU A 169 -14.00 5.45 4.44
C LEU A 169 -14.06 5.88 5.91
N ARG A 170 -14.64 5.06 6.79
CA ARG A 170 -14.67 5.34 8.23
C ARG A 170 -13.26 5.38 8.83
N MET A 171 -12.41 4.43 8.42
CA MET A 171 -11.01 4.39 8.85
C MET A 171 -10.23 5.62 8.35
N VAL A 172 -10.45 6.05 7.10
CA VAL A 172 -9.85 7.28 6.55
C VAL A 172 -10.20 8.48 7.43
N HIS A 173 -11.49 8.68 7.74
CA HIS A 173 -11.90 9.81 8.58
C HIS A 173 -11.32 9.76 9.99
N ALA A 174 -11.27 8.58 10.61
CA ALA A 174 -10.67 8.40 11.92
C ALA A 174 -9.16 8.65 11.91
N ALA A 175 -8.45 8.14 10.89
CA ALA A 175 -7.01 8.35 10.73
C ALA A 175 -6.67 9.83 10.55
N ARG A 176 -7.40 10.55 9.70
CA ARG A 176 -7.21 11.99 9.50
C ARG A 176 -7.47 12.80 10.78
N ALA A 177 -8.48 12.43 11.56
CA ALA A 177 -8.77 13.07 12.84
C ALA A 177 -7.68 12.84 13.92
N LEU A 178 -6.81 11.85 13.70
CA LEU A 178 -5.70 11.48 14.58
C LEU A 178 -4.32 11.82 13.96
N ASP A 179 -4.28 12.63 12.89
CA ASP A 179 -3.09 13.04 12.17
C ASP A 179 -2.24 11.87 11.67
N LEU A 180 -2.87 10.73 11.33
CA LEU A 180 -2.19 9.58 10.75
C LEU A 180 -2.10 9.71 9.23
N GLU A 181 -0.95 9.32 8.67
CA GLU A 181 -0.80 9.09 7.24
C GLU A 181 -1.58 7.83 6.81
N ILE A 182 -2.05 7.84 5.57
CA ILE A 182 -2.89 6.77 5.03
C ILE A 182 -2.24 6.20 3.78
N MET A 183 -2.07 4.89 3.77
CA MET A 183 -1.79 4.12 2.56
C MET A 183 -2.93 3.17 2.26
N PHE A 184 -3.45 3.16 1.02
CA PHE A 184 -4.24 2.03 0.56
C PHE A 184 -3.31 0.94 0.05
N GLY A 185 -3.39 -0.24 0.67
CA GLY A 185 -2.70 -1.45 0.25
C GLY A 185 -3.66 -2.50 -0.30
N CYS A 186 -3.08 -3.59 -0.80
CA CYS A 186 -3.82 -4.73 -1.33
C CYS A 186 -3.23 -6.07 -0.85
N MET A 187 -3.94 -7.13 -1.16
CA MET A 187 -3.41 -8.49 -1.24
C MET A 187 -3.10 -8.82 -2.71
N ILE A 188 -2.69 -10.03 -3.01
CA ILE A 188 -2.70 -10.54 -4.40
C ILE A 188 -4.16 -10.74 -4.77
N GLU A 189 -4.69 -9.82 -5.58
CA GLU A 189 -6.11 -9.70 -5.91
C GLU A 189 -6.30 -9.48 -7.41
N SER A 190 -7.49 -9.81 -7.92
CA SER A 190 -7.87 -9.45 -9.28
C SER A 190 -8.10 -7.93 -9.42
N GLU A 191 -8.17 -7.46 -10.68
CA GLU A 191 -8.49 -6.05 -10.96
C GLU A 191 -9.78 -5.58 -10.26
N LEU A 192 -10.76 -6.46 -10.07
CA LEU A 192 -11.99 -6.13 -9.33
C LEU A 192 -11.72 -5.75 -7.88
N GLY A 193 -10.80 -6.46 -7.20
CA GLY A 193 -10.39 -6.13 -5.83
C GLY A 193 -9.62 -4.82 -5.78
N ILE A 194 -8.62 -4.67 -6.64
CA ILE A 194 -7.79 -3.46 -6.74
C ILE A 194 -8.62 -2.24 -7.11
N ALA A 195 -9.56 -2.35 -8.07
CA ALA A 195 -10.41 -1.26 -8.49
C ALA A 195 -11.27 -0.70 -7.35
N GLN A 196 -11.74 -1.54 -6.42
CA GLN A 196 -12.47 -1.07 -5.23
C GLN A 196 -11.61 -0.11 -4.40
N ALA A 197 -10.37 -0.48 -4.10
CA ALA A 197 -9.44 0.36 -3.34
C ALA A 197 -9.04 1.62 -4.14
N ALA A 198 -8.81 1.48 -5.44
CA ALA A 198 -8.43 2.57 -6.32
C ALA A 198 -9.51 3.67 -6.42
N GLN A 199 -10.81 3.34 -6.24
CA GLN A 199 -11.88 4.35 -6.14
C GLN A 199 -11.67 5.34 -4.97
N LEU A 200 -10.92 4.93 -3.94
CA LEU A 200 -10.60 5.73 -2.75
C LEU A 200 -9.21 6.36 -2.80
N GLY A 201 -8.40 6.04 -3.81
CA GLY A 201 -6.97 6.35 -3.85
C GLY A 201 -6.61 7.81 -3.61
N SER A 202 -7.47 8.76 -4.02
CA SER A 202 -7.24 10.20 -3.80
C SER A 202 -7.40 10.66 -2.34
N LEU A 203 -7.87 9.81 -1.45
CA LEU A 203 -7.98 10.09 -0.01
C LEU A 203 -6.70 9.72 0.76
N ALA A 204 -5.79 8.99 0.13
CA ALA A 204 -4.56 8.52 0.73
C ALA A 204 -3.34 9.40 0.37
N ASP A 205 -2.32 9.34 1.22
CA ASP A 205 -1.01 9.92 0.98
C ASP A 205 -0.18 9.00 0.08
N TYR A 206 -0.41 7.69 0.21
CA TYR A 206 0.27 6.64 -0.53
C TYR A 206 -0.70 5.59 -1.05
N ILE A 207 -0.36 4.94 -2.16
CA ILE A 207 -1.04 3.71 -2.60
C ILE A 207 -0.01 2.62 -2.95
N ASP A 208 -0.41 1.38 -2.71
CA ASP A 208 0.33 0.14 -2.97
C ASP A 208 -0.67 -0.89 -3.49
N LEU A 209 -1.07 -0.72 -4.76
CA LEU A 209 -2.20 -1.39 -5.38
C LEU A 209 -1.77 -2.15 -6.66
N ASP A 210 -0.65 -2.85 -6.59
CA ASP A 210 -0.06 -3.60 -7.68
C ASP A 210 -0.40 -5.11 -7.68
N GLY A 211 -1.19 -5.58 -6.73
CA GLY A 211 -1.48 -7.01 -6.53
C GLY A 211 -2.06 -7.74 -7.75
N HIS A 212 -2.76 -7.03 -8.64
CA HIS A 212 -3.28 -7.60 -9.88
C HIS A 212 -2.19 -7.91 -10.92
N LEU A 213 -1.02 -7.28 -10.82
CA LEU A 213 0.13 -7.56 -11.70
C LEU A 213 0.80 -8.90 -11.37
N LEU A 214 0.48 -9.49 -10.21
CA LEU A 214 1.06 -10.74 -9.72
C LEU A 214 0.24 -11.98 -10.06
N ILE A 215 -0.90 -11.81 -10.76
CA ILE A 215 -1.75 -12.93 -11.20
C ILE A 215 -1.64 -13.13 -12.71
N SER A 216 -1.67 -14.39 -13.15
CA SER A 216 -1.60 -14.75 -14.58
C SER A 216 -2.98 -14.96 -15.23
N ASN A 217 -4.03 -15.13 -14.43
CA ASN A 217 -5.40 -15.40 -14.86
C ASN A 217 -6.31 -14.22 -14.54
N ALA A 218 -6.13 -13.10 -15.21
CA ALA A 218 -6.94 -11.90 -14.98
C ALA A 218 -8.42 -12.13 -15.33
N PRO A 219 -9.32 -12.38 -14.34
CA PRO A 219 -10.74 -12.65 -14.62
C PRO A 219 -11.55 -11.38 -14.90
N PHE A 220 -10.96 -10.22 -14.72
CA PHE A 220 -11.57 -8.91 -14.96
C PHE A 220 -10.62 -8.00 -15.70
N THR A 221 -11.17 -7.01 -16.41
CA THR A 221 -10.45 -5.97 -17.14
C THR A 221 -11.05 -4.60 -16.85
N GLY A 222 -10.29 -3.51 -17.12
CA GLY A 222 -10.78 -2.14 -16.97
C GLY A 222 -9.92 -1.28 -16.03
N LEU A 223 -8.91 -1.87 -15.40
CA LEU A 223 -7.90 -1.14 -14.64
C LEU A 223 -6.61 -1.07 -15.46
N GLY A 224 -6.23 0.15 -15.83
CA GLY A 224 -4.97 0.40 -16.52
C GLY A 224 -3.85 0.79 -15.57
N LEU A 225 -2.62 0.75 -16.10
CA LEU A 225 -1.45 1.29 -15.44
C LEU A 225 -0.67 2.13 -16.45
N ALA A 226 -0.42 3.40 -16.13
CA ALA A 226 0.36 4.30 -16.95
C ALA A 226 1.39 5.03 -16.08
N GLU A 227 2.66 4.89 -16.40
CA GLU A 227 3.77 5.54 -15.69
C GLU A 227 3.72 5.35 -14.16
N GLY A 228 3.43 4.13 -13.71
CA GLY A 228 3.31 3.80 -12.29
C GLY A 228 2.03 4.33 -11.61
N ARG A 229 1.05 4.80 -12.39
CA ARG A 229 -0.24 5.29 -11.88
C ARG A 229 -1.38 4.42 -12.34
N LEU A 230 -2.29 4.11 -11.43
CA LEU A 230 -3.51 3.40 -11.78
C LEU A 230 -4.44 4.30 -12.60
N VAL A 231 -4.93 3.78 -13.71
CA VAL A 231 -5.88 4.43 -14.59
C VAL A 231 -7.22 3.71 -14.47
N LEU A 232 -8.16 4.33 -13.76
CA LEU A 232 -9.52 3.84 -13.67
C LEU A 232 -10.29 4.18 -14.95
N SER A 233 -11.07 3.24 -15.46
CA SER A 233 -11.95 3.51 -16.59
C SER A 233 -12.98 4.60 -16.25
N GLY A 234 -13.52 5.26 -17.28
CA GLY A 234 -14.63 6.21 -17.15
C GLY A 234 -15.99 5.52 -16.97
N GLY A 235 -16.05 4.20 -16.99
CA GLY A 235 -17.28 3.42 -16.89
C GLY A 235 -18.00 3.55 -15.54
N PRO A 236 -19.32 3.27 -15.50
CA PRO A 236 -20.11 3.35 -14.27
C PRO A 236 -19.70 2.25 -13.28
N GLY A 237 -20.01 2.46 -12.00
CA GLY A 237 -19.63 1.55 -10.92
C GLY A 237 -18.14 1.56 -10.67
N LEU A 238 -17.57 0.39 -10.50
CA LEU A 238 -16.13 0.19 -10.30
C LEU A 238 -15.31 0.36 -11.58
N GLY A 239 -15.98 0.34 -12.75
CA GLY A 239 -15.32 0.52 -14.04
C GLY A 239 -14.55 -0.70 -14.53
N VAL A 240 -14.81 -1.88 -13.98
CA VAL A 240 -14.23 -3.15 -14.40
C VAL A 240 -15.32 -4.10 -14.88
N GLU A 241 -14.99 -4.93 -15.87
CA GLU A 241 -15.89 -5.90 -16.47
C GLU A 241 -15.24 -7.30 -16.49
N PRO A 242 -16.01 -8.39 -16.53
CA PRO A 242 -15.46 -9.72 -16.71
C PRO A 242 -14.60 -9.83 -17.98
N ALA A 243 -13.44 -10.46 -17.89
CA ALA A 243 -12.58 -10.71 -19.05
C ALA A 243 -13.26 -11.73 -19.98
N GLY A 244 -13.39 -11.40 -21.26
CA GLY A 244 -13.99 -12.29 -22.27
C GLY A 244 -15.51 -12.21 -22.39
N GLY A 245 -16.13 -11.11 -21.90
CA GLY A 245 -17.52 -10.76 -22.19
C GLY A 245 -17.69 -10.16 -23.58
#